data_a1b9f9adb5e09e44895d2e8b25699182
#
_entry.id   a1b9f9adb5e09e44895d2e8b25699182
#
_cell.length_a   1.000
_cell.length_b   1.000
_cell.length_c   1.000
_cell.angle_alpha   90.00
_cell.angle_beta   90.00
_cell.angle_gamma   90.00
#
_symmetry.space_group_name_H-M   'P 1'
#
loop_
_entity.id
_entity.type
_entity.pdbx_description
1 polymer ?
#
loop_
_entity_poly.entity_id
_entity_poly.type
_entity_poly.pdbx_seq_one_letter_code
_entity_poly.pdbx_strand_id
1 'polypeptide(L)'
;MSNTILITGGNRGLGKGLIATYLATPNTTVIATVRDLSKSESLSALPKASGSSLLIVKLEIASVDSIAAAIDTLKAHNIGPLDVVIANAGISGPTKSLTEAPASELQKYIDVNAYGPFELFKAVLPLLRSSGAEKKAKFVLISSAGGSLTAMYNFMPISAYGASKALANFLFKWLALENKDVIIWAQNPGNVDTDMARDGLELSKSLGLDLSSVCFTPPEESARAIKNVIDSATARMSGMFLDHDGSELTW
;
A
#
# COMPACT_ATOMS: atom_id res chain seq x y z
N MET A 1 -20.05 -2.39 -15.36
CA MET A 1 -18.66 -2.19 -15.80
C MET A 1 -17.76 -3.02 -14.91
N SER A 2 -16.73 -3.64 -15.46
CA SER A 2 -15.73 -4.39 -14.67
C SER A 2 -14.73 -3.39 -14.08
N ASN A 3 -14.32 -3.58 -12.82
CA ASN A 3 -13.26 -2.80 -12.19
C ASN A 3 -11.95 -3.61 -12.17
N THR A 4 -10.84 -3.00 -12.52
CA THR A 4 -9.52 -3.62 -12.49
C THR A 4 -8.64 -3.01 -11.39
N ILE A 5 -8.28 -3.82 -10.40
CA ILE A 5 -7.60 -3.37 -9.19
C ILE A 5 -6.24 -4.06 -9.07
N LEU A 6 -5.15 -3.30 -8.97
CA LEU A 6 -3.82 -3.84 -8.70
C LEU A 6 -3.44 -3.58 -7.23
N ILE A 7 -3.02 -4.63 -6.52
CA ILE A 7 -2.63 -4.56 -5.10
C ILE A 7 -1.26 -5.19 -4.92
N THR A 8 -0.29 -4.42 -4.40
CA THR A 8 1.04 -4.95 -4.13
C THR A 8 1.16 -5.53 -2.71
N GLY A 9 2.02 -6.56 -2.55
CA GLY A 9 2.25 -7.19 -1.25
C GLY A 9 1.06 -8.02 -0.75
N GLY A 10 0.46 -8.81 -1.64
CA GLY A 10 -0.82 -9.48 -1.42
C GLY A 10 -0.82 -10.73 -0.56
N ASN A 11 0.33 -11.32 -0.23
CA ASN A 11 0.39 -12.68 0.32
C ASN A 11 -0.04 -12.82 1.79
N ARG A 12 -0.10 -11.73 2.57
CA ARG A 12 -0.46 -11.71 4.00
C ARG A 12 -0.98 -10.35 4.46
N GLY A 13 -1.43 -10.30 5.71
CA GLY A 13 -1.82 -9.06 6.40
C GLY A 13 -2.83 -8.23 5.63
N LEU A 14 -2.66 -6.91 5.65
CA LEU A 14 -3.57 -5.97 5.01
C LEU A 14 -3.74 -6.22 3.50
N GLY A 15 -2.64 -6.52 2.78
CA GLY A 15 -2.70 -6.79 1.34
C GLY A 15 -3.62 -7.96 0.99
N LYS A 16 -3.55 -9.07 1.76
CA LYS A 16 -4.45 -10.21 1.60
C LYS A 16 -5.90 -9.84 1.94
N GLY A 17 -6.12 -9.06 3.00
CA GLY A 17 -7.43 -8.53 3.36
C GLY A 17 -8.04 -7.66 2.26
N LEU A 18 -7.27 -6.77 1.66
CA LEU A 18 -7.69 -5.95 0.51
C LEU A 18 -8.08 -6.81 -0.70
N ILE A 19 -7.25 -7.81 -1.05
CA ILE A 19 -7.55 -8.74 -2.15
C ILE A 19 -8.86 -9.47 -1.90
N ALA A 20 -9.05 -10.03 -0.70
CA ALA A 20 -10.29 -10.73 -0.34
C ALA A 20 -11.51 -9.80 -0.44
N THR A 21 -11.38 -8.57 0.04
CA THR A 21 -12.45 -7.57 0.04
C THR A 21 -12.84 -7.18 -1.40
N TYR A 22 -11.89 -6.99 -2.30
CA TYR A 22 -12.18 -6.69 -3.70
C TYR A 22 -12.70 -7.91 -4.48
N LEU A 23 -12.21 -9.11 -4.20
CA LEU A 23 -12.73 -10.35 -4.82
C LEU A 23 -14.18 -10.64 -4.42
N ALA A 24 -14.61 -10.20 -3.25
CA ALA A 24 -16.00 -10.28 -2.80
C ALA A 24 -16.94 -9.27 -3.50
N THR A 25 -16.41 -8.34 -4.30
CA THR A 25 -17.17 -7.38 -5.09
C THR A 25 -17.40 -7.95 -6.49
N PRO A 26 -18.66 -8.06 -6.98
CA PRO A 26 -18.95 -8.62 -8.31
C PRO A 26 -18.25 -7.86 -9.45
N ASN A 27 -17.93 -8.60 -10.53
CA ASN A 27 -17.33 -8.04 -11.75
C ASN A 27 -16.02 -7.29 -11.50
N THR A 28 -15.15 -7.81 -10.62
CA THR A 28 -13.88 -7.20 -10.28
C THR A 28 -12.71 -8.10 -10.69
N THR A 29 -11.80 -7.57 -11.48
CA THR A 29 -10.51 -8.22 -11.76
C THR A 29 -9.48 -7.71 -10.77
N VAL A 30 -8.99 -8.60 -9.89
CA VAL A 30 -7.96 -8.29 -8.91
C VAL A 30 -6.63 -8.82 -9.39
N ILE A 31 -5.62 -7.95 -9.46
CA ILE A 31 -4.24 -8.30 -9.73
C ILE A 31 -3.50 -8.21 -8.39
N ALA A 32 -3.15 -9.37 -7.85
CA ALA A 32 -2.38 -9.49 -6.62
C ALA A 32 -0.90 -9.66 -6.95
N THR A 33 -0.02 -8.81 -6.40
CA THR A 33 1.40 -9.04 -6.60
C THR A 33 2.06 -9.61 -5.36
N VAL A 34 2.97 -10.56 -5.58
CA VAL A 34 3.74 -11.25 -4.54
C VAL A 34 5.21 -11.37 -4.98
N ARG A 35 6.14 -11.40 -4.01
CA ARG A 35 7.57 -11.61 -4.30
C ARG A 35 7.88 -13.05 -4.72
N ASP A 36 7.15 -13.99 -4.16
CA ASP A 36 7.35 -15.42 -4.33
C ASP A 36 6.01 -16.09 -4.66
N LEU A 37 5.87 -16.57 -5.89
CA LEU A 37 4.65 -17.23 -6.35
C LEU A 37 4.36 -18.55 -5.60
N SER A 38 5.39 -19.23 -5.10
CA SER A 38 5.21 -20.47 -4.33
C SER A 38 4.43 -20.26 -3.00
N LYS A 39 4.36 -19.01 -2.52
CA LYS A 39 3.65 -18.63 -1.29
C LYS A 39 2.27 -18.00 -1.56
N SER A 40 1.71 -18.20 -2.74
CA SER A 40 0.44 -17.58 -3.15
C SER A 40 -0.78 -18.51 -3.10
N GLU A 41 -0.63 -19.76 -2.69
CA GLU A 41 -1.71 -20.75 -2.63
C GLU A 41 -2.93 -20.23 -1.84
N SER A 42 -2.69 -19.60 -0.70
CA SER A 42 -3.74 -19.02 0.14
C SER A 42 -4.52 -17.87 -0.53
N LEU A 43 -3.99 -17.24 -1.58
CA LEU A 43 -4.69 -16.25 -2.39
C LEU A 43 -5.60 -16.93 -3.42
N SER A 44 -5.10 -17.99 -4.06
CA SER A 44 -5.86 -18.75 -5.06
C SER A 44 -7.14 -19.36 -4.47
N ALA A 45 -7.11 -19.73 -3.18
CA ALA A 45 -8.23 -20.28 -2.44
C ALA A 45 -9.26 -19.25 -1.99
N LEU A 46 -9.03 -17.95 -2.16
CA LEU A 46 -9.98 -16.92 -1.74
C LEU A 46 -11.29 -17.01 -2.54
N PRO A 47 -12.45 -16.88 -1.87
CA PRO A 47 -13.74 -16.85 -2.54
C PRO A 47 -13.84 -15.65 -3.47
N LYS A 48 -14.56 -15.83 -4.57
CA LYS A 48 -14.75 -14.80 -5.61
C LYS A 48 -16.25 -14.60 -5.83
N ALA A 49 -16.68 -13.35 -5.88
CA ALA A 49 -18.03 -13.01 -6.27
C ALA A 49 -18.25 -13.28 -7.79
N SER A 50 -19.52 -13.28 -8.22
CA SER A 50 -19.86 -13.52 -9.63
C SER A 50 -19.14 -12.54 -10.56
N GLY A 51 -18.53 -13.06 -11.61
CA GLY A 51 -17.79 -12.28 -12.60
C GLY A 51 -16.44 -11.73 -12.12
N SER A 52 -15.99 -12.09 -10.89
CA SER A 52 -14.71 -11.63 -10.37
C SER A 52 -13.58 -12.65 -10.62
N SER A 53 -12.39 -12.15 -10.86
CA SER A 53 -11.21 -12.94 -11.18
C SER A 53 -9.97 -12.47 -10.41
N LEU A 54 -9.00 -13.37 -10.26
CA LEU A 54 -7.71 -13.10 -9.61
C LEU A 54 -6.57 -13.48 -10.57
N LEU A 55 -5.69 -12.52 -10.82
CA LEU A 55 -4.40 -12.74 -11.46
C LEU A 55 -3.30 -12.52 -10.42
N ILE A 56 -2.41 -13.51 -10.24
CA ILE A 56 -1.28 -13.40 -9.32
C ILE A 56 -0.02 -13.17 -10.15
N VAL A 57 0.70 -12.10 -9.84
CA VAL A 57 1.89 -11.66 -10.59
C VAL A 57 3.09 -11.55 -9.65
N LYS A 58 4.25 -12.02 -10.08
CA LYS A 58 5.50 -11.81 -9.34
C LYS A 58 5.91 -10.34 -9.44
N LEU A 59 6.18 -9.72 -8.29
CA LEU A 59 6.72 -8.36 -8.22
C LEU A 59 7.52 -8.17 -6.94
N GLU A 60 8.80 -7.80 -7.09
CA GLU A 60 9.65 -7.26 -6.03
C GLU A 60 9.66 -5.74 -6.16
N ILE A 61 9.07 -5.05 -5.18
CA ILE A 61 8.79 -3.60 -5.28
C ILE A 61 10.06 -2.74 -5.32
N ALA A 62 11.16 -3.20 -4.74
CA ALA A 62 12.44 -2.49 -4.76
C ALA A 62 13.26 -2.75 -6.05
N SER A 63 12.72 -3.48 -7.02
CA SER A 63 13.40 -3.82 -8.28
C SER A 63 12.66 -3.24 -9.48
N VAL A 64 13.27 -2.28 -10.17
CA VAL A 64 12.73 -1.67 -11.39
C VAL A 64 12.51 -2.74 -12.48
N ASP A 65 13.44 -3.67 -12.64
CA ASP A 65 13.31 -4.78 -13.60
C ASP A 65 12.13 -5.70 -13.26
N SER A 66 11.90 -5.97 -11.97
CA SER A 66 10.76 -6.76 -11.54
C SER A 66 9.44 -6.04 -11.77
N ILE A 67 9.40 -4.72 -11.58
CA ILE A 67 8.23 -3.90 -11.90
C ILE A 67 7.96 -3.94 -13.40
N ALA A 68 8.97 -3.75 -14.24
CA ALA A 68 8.83 -3.82 -15.70
C ALA A 68 8.31 -5.19 -16.16
N ALA A 69 8.88 -6.28 -15.65
CA ALA A 69 8.42 -7.66 -15.95
C ALA A 69 6.97 -7.91 -15.50
N ALA A 70 6.54 -7.32 -14.38
CA ALA A 70 5.15 -7.40 -13.93
C ALA A 70 4.22 -6.68 -14.92
N ILE A 71 4.58 -5.48 -15.39
CA ILE A 71 3.79 -4.77 -16.41
C ILE A 71 3.68 -5.55 -17.71
N ASP A 72 4.78 -6.18 -18.16
CA ASP A 72 4.75 -7.01 -19.36
C ASP A 72 3.86 -8.25 -19.19
N THR A 73 3.83 -8.82 -17.96
CA THR A 73 2.88 -9.89 -17.62
C THR A 73 1.44 -9.40 -17.73
N LEU A 74 1.11 -8.19 -17.26
CA LEU A 74 -0.23 -7.62 -17.41
C LEU A 74 -0.63 -7.48 -18.88
N LYS A 75 0.26 -6.96 -19.72
CA LYS A 75 0.04 -6.84 -21.17
C LYS A 75 -0.21 -8.20 -21.82
N ALA A 76 0.59 -9.22 -21.48
CA ALA A 76 0.46 -10.58 -22.01
C ALA A 76 -0.89 -11.23 -21.65
N HIS A 77 -1.49 -10.85 -20.51
CA HIS A 77 -2.82 -11.28 -20.09
C HIS A 77 -3.95 -10.37 -20.60
N ASN A 78 -3.65 -9.44 -21.50
CA ASN A 78 -4.60 -8.44 -22.01
C ASN A 78 -5.29 -7.66 -20.88
N ILE A 79 -4.57 -7.43 -19.77
CA ILE A 79 -5.07 -6.55 -18.71
C ILE A 79 -5.01 -5.12 -19.24
N GLY A 80 -6.20 -4.56 -19.45
CA GLY A 80 -6.43 -3.22 -19.99
C GLY A 80 -6.27 -2.13 -18.95
N PRO A 81 -7.12 -1.09 -18.93
CA PRO A 81 -6.99 0.00 -17.99
C PRO A 81 -7.04 -0.48 -16.53
N LEU A 82 -6.26 0.17 -15.68
CA LEU A 82 -6.32 0.00 -14.23
C LEU A 82 -7.20 1.10 -13.64
N ASP A 83 -8.26 0.71 -12.93
CA ASP A 83 -9.12 1.66 -12.22
C ASP A 83 -8.51 2.10 -10.89
N VAL A 84 -7.88 1.16 -10.18
CA VAL A 84 -7.27 1.42 -8.88
C VAL A 84 -5.93 0.67 -8.77
N VAL A 85 -4.91 1.37 -8.29
CA VAL A 85 -3.65 0.77 -7.85
C VAL A 85 -3.46 1.05 -6.36
N ILE A 86 -3.25 0.01 -5.58
CA ILE A 86 -2.96 0.09 -4.14
C ILE A 86 -1.52 -0.36 -3.91
N ALA A 87 -0.64 0.61 -3.71
CA ALA A 87 0.76 0.38 -3.37
C ALA A 87 0.87 0.06 -1.88
N ASN A 88 0.62 -1.22 -1.54
CA ASN A 88 0.61 -1.72 -0.16
C ASN A 88 1.91 -2.40 0.24
N ALA A 89 2.70 -2.94 -0.69
CA ALA A 89 3.97 -3.59 -0.36
C ALA A 89 4.89 -2.64 0.43
N GLY A 90 5.43 -3.14 1.52
CA GLY A 90 6.33 -2.37 2.38
C GLY A 90 6.99 -3.26 3.42
N ILE A 91 7.98 -2.69 4.09
CA ILE A 91 8.66 -3.29 5.24
C ILE A 91 8.57 -2.35 6.42
N SER A 92 8.50 -2.90 7.61
CA SER A 92 8.71 -2.23 8.89
C SER A 92 9.53 -3.15 9.78
N GLY A 93 9.95 -2.64 10.89
CA GLY A 93 10.68 -3.39 11.90
C GLY A 93 11.43 -2.44 12.81
N PRO A 94 12.02 -3.02 13.86
CA PRO A 94 12.82 -2.26 14.80
C PRO A 94 14.04 -1.69 14.10
N THR A 95 14.34 -0.44 14.40
CA THR A 95 15.55 0.24 13.96
C THR A 95 16.37 0.71 15.16
N LYS A 96 17.67 0.82 14.99
CA LYS A 96 18.51 1.50 15.96
C LYS A 96 18.09 2.96 16.12
N SER A 97 18.56 3.60 17.19
CA SER A 97 18.46 5.05 17.29
C SER A 97 19.12 5.70 16.06
N LEU A 98 18.63 6.86 15.61
CA LEU A 98 19.24 7.54 14.44
C LEU A 98 20.72 7.89 14.62
N THR A 99 21.15 8.02 15.87
CA THR A 99 22.57 8.26 16.20
C THR A 99 23.45 7.03 15.98
N GLU A 100 22.86 5.84 15.96
CA GLU A 100 23.58 4.56 15.84
C GLU A 100 23.25 3.82 14.53
N ALA A 101 22.15 4.20 13.86
CA ALA A 101 21.71 3.55 12.64
C ALA A 101 22.67 3.86 11.47
N PRO A 102 23.21 2.86 10.78
CA PRO A 102 23.99 3.10 9.57
C PRO A 102 23.05 3.60 8.46
N ALA A 103 23.57 4.45 7.57
CA ALA A 103 22.80 4.97 6.44
C ALA A 103 22.21 3.85 5.54
N SER A 104 22.86 2.70 5.47
CA SER A 104 22.37 1.53 4.73
C SER A 104 21.08 0.94 5.30
N GLU A 105 20.85 1.10 6.61
CA GLU A 105 19.59 0.70 7.23
C GLU A 105 18.44 1.60 6.75
N LEU A 106 18.63 2.93 6.78
CA LEU A 106 17.68 3.88 6.24
C LEU A 106 17.41 3.63 4.76
N GLN A 107 18.48 3.41 3.97
CA GLN A 107 18.38 3.18 2.54
C GLN A 107 17.47 2.00 2.21
N LYS A 108 17.59 0.88 2.93
CA LYS A 108 16.74 -0.29 2.76
C LYS A 108 15.24 0.04 2.91
N TYR A 109 14.87 0.84 3.91
CA TYR A 109 13.48 1.25 4.10
C TYR A 109 13.03 2.22 3.02
N ILE A 110 13.89 3.15 2.60
CA ILE A 110 13.62 4.11 1.54
C ILE A 110 13.39 3.40 0.21
N ASP A 111 14.23 2.45 -0.15
CA ASP A 111 14.13 1.71 -1.42
C ASP A 111 12.78 0.96 -1.53
N VAL A 112 12.35 0.31 -0.44
CA VAL A 112 11.11 -0.47 -0.46
C VAL A 112 9.86 0.39 -0.28
N ASN A 113 9.87 1.33 0.69
CA ASN A 113 8.66 2.04 1.11
C ASN A 113 8.41 3.35 0.35
N ALA A 114 9.43 3.94 -0.27
CA ALA A 114 9.35 5.20 -0.99
C ALA A 114 9.65 5.05 -2.48
N TYR A 115 10.86 4.61 -2.84
CA TYR A 115 11.25 4.50 -4.24
C TYR A 115 10.50 3.39 -4.98
N GLY A 116 10.25 2.25 -4.34
CA GLY A 116 9.48 1.17 -4.94
C GLY A 116 8.09 1.60 -5.41
N PRO A 117 7.22 2.14 -4.54
CA PRO A 117 5.92 2.69 -4.95
C PRO A 117 6.04 3.83 -5.98
N PHE A 118 7.08 4.66 -5.90
CA PHE A 118 7.33 5.73 -6.87
C PHE A 118 7.62 5.16 -8.27
N GLU A 119 8.51 4.16 -8.39
CA GLU A 119 8.79 3.51 -9.66
C GLU A 119 7.57 2.71 -10.18
N LEU A 120 6.81 2.08 -9.27
CA LEU A 120 5.55 1.44 -9.64
C LEU A 120 4.57 2.46 -10.25
N PHE A 121 4.40 3.64 -9.62
CA PHE A 121 3.52 4.69 -10.15
C PHE A 121 3.89 5.06 -11.58
N LYS A 122 5.17 5.30 -11.86
CA LYS A 122 5.66 5.63 -13.20
C LYS A 122 5.32 4.51 -14.21
N ALA A 123 5.51 3.26 -13.81
CA ALA A 123 5.29 2.11 -14.68
C ALA A 123 3.80 1.87 -14.99
N VAL A 124 2.90 2.11 -14.02
CA VAL A 124 1.44 1.91 -14.21
C VAL A 124 0.71 3.15 -14.73
N LEU A 125 1.34 4.32 -14.74
CA LEU A 125 0.70 5.58 -15.16
C LEU A 125 0.02 5.51 -16.54
N PRO A 126 0.62 4.89 -17.58
CA PRO A 126 -0.06 4.71 -18.85
C PRO A 126 -1.35 3.89 -18.76
N LEU A 127 -1.38 2.86 -17.90
CA LEU A 127 -2.55 2.01 -17.67
C LEU A 127 -3.64 2.72 -16.86
N LEU A 128 -3.25 3.59 -15.90
CA LEU A 128 -4.19 4.44 -15.17
C LEU A 128 -4.86 5.47 -16.10
N ARG A 129 -4.09 6.06 -17.01
CA ARG A 129 -4.59 7.05 -17.97
C ARG A 129 -5.52 6.45 -19.03
N SER A 130 -5.40 5.17 -19.29
CA SER A 130 -6.24 4.47 -20.27
C SER A 130 -7.65 4.13 -19.76
N SER A 131 -7.96 4.33 -18.47
CA SER A 131 -9.30 4.05 -17.88
C SER A 131 -10.42 4.99 -18.35
N GLY A 132 -10.09 6.02 -19.14
CA GLY A 132 -11.06 6.92 -19.80
C GLY A 132 -11.33 8.20 -18.99
N ALA A 133 -11.92 9.20 -19.70
CA ALA A 133 -12.12 10.54 -19.13
C ALA A 133 -13.27 10.63 -18.12
N GLU A 134 -14.24 9.71 -18.17
CA GLU A 134 -15.42 9.75 -17.31
C GLU A 134 -15.14 9.34 -15.87
N LYS A 135 -14.18 8.44 -15.65
CA LYS A 135 -13.80 7.94 -14.33
C LYS A 135 -12.29 8.05 -14.14
N LYS A 136 -11.86 9.02 -13.34
CA LYS A 136 -10.44 9.13 -13.00
C LYS A 136 -9.97 7.91 -12.25
N ALA A 137 -8.90 7.30 -12.73
CA ALA A 137 -8.22 6.23 -12.03
C ALA A 137 -7.62 6.72 -10.70
N LYS A 138 -7.38 5.80 -9.79
CA LYS A 138 -6.92 6.08 -8.42
C LYS A 138 -5.59 5.38 -8.15
N PHE A 139 -4.67 6.10 -7.54
CA PHE A 139 -3.45 5.51 -6.99
C PHE A 139 -3.36 5.79 -5.49
N VAL A 140 -3.32 4.73 -4.69
CA VAL A 140 -3.33 4.78 -3.23
C VAL A 140 -2.00 4.28 -2.71
N LEU A 141 -1.25 5.15 -2.05
CA LEU A 141 -0.08 4.74 -1.29
C LEU A 141 -0.52 4.31 0.11
N ILE A 142 -0.31 3.06 0.51
CA ILE A 142 -0.45 2.68 1.92
C ILE A 142 0.76 3.23 2.69
N SER A 143 0.50 4.30 3.41
CA SER A 143 1.47 5.01 4.25
C SER A 143 1.35 4.58 5.72
N SER A 144 1.62 5.48 6.63
CA SER A 144 1.54 5.28 8.07
C SER A 144 1.50 6.63 8.78
N ALA A 145 0.75 6.73 9.86
CA ALA A 145 0.83 7.88 10.78
C ALA A 145 2.27 8.11 11.30
N GLY A 146 3.08 7.05 11.37
CA GLY A 146 4.51 7.15 11.69
C GLY A 146 5.37 7.93 10.67
N GLY A 147 4.82 8.28 9.51
CA GLY A 147 5.44 9.18 8.53
C GLY A 147 5.02 10.65 8.64
N SER A 148 4.17 11.00 9.60
CA SER A 148 3.79 12.39 9.88
C SER A 148 4.92 13.13 10.59
N LEU A 149 5.35 14.27 10.07
CA LEU A 149 6.30 15.16 10.75
C LEU A 149 5.63 15.98 11.85
N THR A 150 4.36 16.32 11.65
CA THR A 150 3.58 17.15 12.60
C THR A 150 3.18 16.36 13.85
N ALA A 151 2.81 15.07 13.68
CA ALA A 151 2.37 14.19 14.76
C ALA A 151 3.48 13.21 15.21
N MET A 152 4.74 13.58 15.01
CA MET A 152 5.89 12.73 15.37
C MET A 152 6.09 12.67 16.89
N TYR A 153 6.22 11.44 17.42
CA TYR A 153 6.65 11.21 18.80
C TYR A 153 7.54 9.97 18.88
N ASN A 154 8.49 10.02 19.80
CA ASN A 154 9.50 8.98 19.98
C ASN A 154 9.04 7.96 21.03
N PHE A 155 7.99 7.19 20.74
CA PHE A 155 7.52 6.11 21.63
C PHE A 155 7.82 4.69 21.09
N MET A 156 8.24 4.59 19.83
CA MET A 156 8.63 3.33 19.21
C MET A 156 9.93 3.48 18.41
N PRO A 157 10.79 2.47 18.36
CA PRO A 157 12.05 2.50 17.59
C PRO A 157 11.81 2.27 16.10
N ILE A 158 11.09 3.16 15.46
CA ILE A 158 10.69 3.08 14.03
C ILE A 158 11.24 4.24 13.19
N SER A 159 12.37 4.83 13.61
CA SER A 159 12.89 6.05 12.98
C SER A 159 13.16 5.91 11.48
N ALA A 160 13.82 4.83 11.04
CA ALA A 160 14.10 4.59 9.61
C ALA A 160 12.81 4.29 8.82
N TYR A 161 11.87 3.56 9.43
CA TYR A 161 10.55 3.33 8.84
C TYR A 161 9.79 4.64 8.68
N GLY A 162 9.69 5.43 9.76
CA GLY A 162 9.02 6.75 9.74
C GLY A 162 9.63 7.67 8.68
N ALA A 163 10.96 7.77 8.61
CA ALA A 163 11.65 8.56 7.60
C ALA A 163 11.30 8.11 6.17
N SER A 164 11.24 6.79 5.92
CA SER A 164 10.85 6.27 4.61
C SER A 164 9.39 6.61 4.24
N LYS A 165 8.48 6.58 5.22
CA LYS A 165 7.07 6.94 5.00
C LYS A 165 6.88 8.45 4.84
N ALA A 166 7.65 9.28 5.54
CA ALA A 166 7.66 10.73 5.34
C ALA A 166 8.14 11.10 3.91
N LEU A 167 9.21 10.46 3.43
CA LEU A 167 9.67 10.64 2.05
C LEU A 167 8.59 10.19 1.05
N ALA A 168 7.98 9.02 1.26
CA ALA A 168 6.90 8.54 0.41
C ALA A 168 5.71 9.52 0.39
N ASN A 169 5.30 10.03 1.54
CA ASN A 169 4.27 11.05 1.67
C ASN A 169 4.59 12.28 0.82
N PHE A 170 5.82 12.82 0.92
CA PHE A 170 6.26 13.96 0.11
C PHE A 170 6.17 13.65 -1.39
N LEU A 171 6.74 12.52 -1.83
CA LEU A 171 6.76 12.14 -3.24
C LEU A 171 5.34 12.01 -3.80
N PHE A 172 4.44 11.35 -3.09
CA PHE A 172 3.08 11.13 -3.59
C PHE A 172 2.20 12.39 -3.53
N LYS A 173 2.42 13.27 -2.56
CA LYS A 173 1.82 14.61 -2.57
C LYS A 173 2.27 15.39 -3.79
N TRP A 174 3.56 15.35 -4.14
CA TRP A 174 4.10 16.02 -5.31
C TRP A 174 3.56 15.41 -6.62
N LEU A 175 3.54 14.09 -6.74
CA LEU A 175 2.94 13.41 -7.89
C LEU A 175 1.47 13.79 -8.11
N ALA A 176 0.70 13.99 -7.05
CA ALA A 176 -0.69 14.46 -7.13
C ALA A 176 -0.80 15.91 -7.67
N LEU A 177 0.21 16.74 -7.44
CA LEU A 177 0.26 18.10 -8.02
C LEU A 177 0.55 18.05 -9.53
N GLU A 178 1.39 17.12 -9.98
CA GLU A 178 1.79 16.98 -11.37
C GLU A 178 0.78 16.20 -12.24
N ASN A 179 0.00 15.29 -11.65
CA ASN A 179 -0.87 14.35 -12.39
C ASN A 179 -2.35 14.56 -12.02
N LYS A 180 -2.97 15.65 -12.49
CA LYS A 180 -4.37 16.02 -12.18
C LYS A 180 -5.41 15.09 -12.81
N ASP A 181 -5.01 14.26 -13.72
CA ASP A 181 -5.82 13.25 -14.42
C ASP A 181 -5.97 11.93 -13.62
N VAL A 182 -5.17 11.72 -12.59
CA VAL A 182 -5.24 10.59 -11.65
C VAL A 182 -5.51 11.11 -10.24
N ILE A 183 -6.32 10.40 -9.45
CA ILE A 183 -6.54 10.71 -8.02
C ILE A 183 -5.48 9.98 -7.20
N ILE A 184 -4.57 10.71 -6.56
CA ILE A 184 -3.41 10.17 -5.85
C ILE A 184 -3.42 10.65 -4.41
N TRP A 185 -3.37 9.73 -3.43
CA TRP A 185 -3.27 10.11 -2.02
C TRP A 185 -2.49 9.10 -1.19
N ALA A 186 -2.06 9.53 0.00
CA ALA A 186 -1.47 8.67 1.02
C ALA A 186 -2.55 8.22 2.00
N GLN A 187 -2.59 6.93 2.34
CA GLN A 187 -3.59 6.28 3.18
C GLN A 187 -2.92 5.64 4.39
N ASN A 188 -3.22 6.10 5.60
CA ASN A 188 -2.88 5.37 6.81
C ASN A 188 -3.88 4.22 7.00
N PRO A 189 -3.42 2.98 7.23
CA PRO A 189 -4.33 1.84 7.42
C PRO A 189 -4.84 1.68 8.85
N GLY A 190 -4.45 2.57 9.78
CA GLY A 190 -4.61 2.36 11.21
C GLY A 190 -3.60 1.36 11.78
N ASN A 191 -3.81 0.96 13.02
CA ASN A 191 -3.00 -0.07 13.68
C ASN A 191 -3.56 -1.46 13.29
N VAL A 192 -3.01 -2.07 12.26
CA VAL A 192 -3.51 -3.35 11.73
C VAL A 192 -2.79 -4.52 12.39
N ASP A 193 -3.54 -5.51 12.90
CA ASP A 193 -2.99 -6.75 13.46
C ASP A 193 -2.36 -7.62 12.38
N THR A 194 -1.08 -7.44 12.17
CA THR A 194 -0.27 -8.16 11.19
C THR A 194 0.99 -8.71 11.85
N ASP A 195 1.67 -9.66 11.19
CA ASP A 195 2.99 -10.12 11.65
C ASP A 195 3.94 -8.94 11.88
N MET A 196 3.92 -7.95 10.97
CA MET A 196 4.71 -6.72 11.07
C MET A 196 4.42 -5.95 12.38
N ALA A 197 3.16 -5.86 12.78
CA ALA A 197 2.78 -5.19 14.02
C ALA A 197 3.18 -6.02 15.25
N ARG A 198 3.02 -7.34 15.19
CA ARG A 198 3.41 -8.24 16.30
C ARG A 198 4.91 -8.22 16.56
N ASP A 199 5.72 -8.25 15.49
CA ASP A 199 7.20 -8.12 15.59
C ASP A 199 7.58 -6.78 16.27
N GLY A 200 6.88 -5.70 15.92
CA GLY A 200 7.05 -4.38 16.54
C GLY A 200 6.67 -4.36 18.04
N LEU A 201 5.56 -5.05 18.39
CA LEU A 201 5.11 -5.16 19.79
C LEU A 201 6.09 -5.96 20.65
N GLU A 202 6.59 -7.09 20.15
CA GLU A 202 7.55 -7.91 20.89
C GLU A 202 8.83 -7.12 21.20
N LEU A 203 9.33 -6.37 20.22
CA LEU A 203 10.47 -5.51 20.46
C LEU A 203 10.15 -4.42 21.48
N SER A 204 9.01 -3.74 21.35
CA SER A 204 8.62 -2.67 22.27
C SER A 204 8.57 -3.18 23.71
N LYS A 205 8.03 -4.38 23.91
CA LYS A 205 8.08 -5.06 25.24
C LYS A 205 9.49 -5.30 25.73
N SER A 206 10.40 -5.73 24.84
CA SER A 206 11.81 -5.98 25.20
C SER A 206 12.55 -4.71 25.60
N LEU A 207 12.08 -3.55 25.12
CA LEU A 207 12.59 -2.21 25.47
C LEU A 207 11.88 -1.58 26.68
N GLY A 208 10.95 -2.31 27.32
CA GLY A 208 10.19 -1.82 28.47
C GLY A 208 9.09 -0.81 28.13
N LEU A 209 8.69 -0.71 26.85
CA LEU A 209 7.61 0.18 26.41
C LEU A 209 6.26 -0.47 26.66
N ASP A 210 5.35 0.24 27.32
CA ASP A 210 3.98 -0.20 27.52
C ASP A 210 3.10 0.26 26.34
N LEU A 211 2.71 -0.69 25.50
CA LEU A 211 1.78 -0.49 24.38
C LEU A 211 0.42 -1.17 24.63
N SER A 212 0.07 -1.48 25.88
CA SER A 212 -1.19 -2.15 26.24
C SER A 212 -2.44 -1.34 25.86
N SER A 213 -2.31 -0.01 25.74
CA SER A 213 -3.40 0.88 25.31
C SER A 213 -3.58 0.93 23.79
N VAL A 214 -2.67 0.36 23.00
CA VAL A 214 -2.78 0.37 21.54
C VAL A 214 -3.75 -0.72 21.08
N CYS A 215 -4.88 -0.29 20.52
CA CYS A 215 -5.85 -1.21 19.92
C CYS A 215 -5.44 -1.54 18.49
N PHE A 216 -5.50 -2.84 18.15
CA PHE A 216 -5.24 -3.32 16.79
C PHE A 216 -6.52 -3.76 16.12
N THR A 217 -6.67 -3.39 14.86
CA THR A 217 -7.81 -3.74 14.00
C THR A 217 -7.46 -4.97 13.16
N PRO A 218 -8.37 -5.96 13.02
CA PRO A 218 -8.16 -7.09 12.10
C PRO A 218 -7.89 -6.61 10.66
N PRO A 219 -7.00 -7.28 9.90
CA PRO A 219 -6.67 -6.89 8.53
C PRO A 219 -7.89 -6.76 7.60
N GLU A 220 -8.89 -7.61 7.78
CA GLU A 220 -10.12 -7.62 6.98
C GLU A 220 -10.99 -6.40 7.27
N GLU A 221 -11.01 -5.92 8.51
CA GLU A 221 -11.77 -4.75 8.92
C GLU A 221 -11.11 -3.47 8.38
N SER A 222 -9.79 -3.32 8.58
CA SER A 222 -9.02 -2.22 7.99
C SER A 222 -9.15 -2.21 6.45
N ALA A 223 -9.09 -3.38 5.80
CA ALA A 223 -9.25 -3.49 4.35
C ALA A 223 -10.63 -3.01 3.89
N ARG A 224 -11.71 -3.34 4.62
CA ARG A 224 -13.06 -2.84 4.30
C ARG A 224 -13.17 -1.33 4.48
N ALA A 225 -12.60 -0.79 5.55
CA ALA A 225 -12.58 0.65 5.79
C ALA A 225 -11.86 1.39 4.66
N ILE A 226 -10.65 0.95 4.30
CA ILE A 226 -9.87 1.52 3.20
C ILE A 226 -10.63 1.41 1.86
N LYS A 227 -11.26 0.26 1.57
CA LYS A 227 -12.07 0.11 0.36
C LYS A 227 -13.20 1.14 0.30
N ASN A 228 -13.90 1.40 1.40
CA ASN A 228 -14.96 2.40 1.47
C ASN A 228 -14.41 3.81 1.15
N VAL A 229 -13.23 4.16 1.67
CA VAL A 229 -12.54 5.42 1.34
C VAL A 229 -12.20 5.47 -0.15
N ILE A 230 -11.66 4.39 -0.71
CA ILE A 230 -11.32 4.31 -2.15
C ILE A 230 -12.56 4.43 -3.02
N ASP A 231 -13.66 3.77 -2.67
CA ASP A 231 -14.90 3.80 -3.44
C ASP A 231 -15.53 5.20 -3.47
N SER A 232 -15.50 5.90 -2.33
CA SER A 232 -16.02 7.27 -2.19
C SER A 232 -15.06 8.37 -2.68
N ALA A 233 -13.82 8.01 -3.05
CA ALA A 233 -12.78 8.99 -3.35
C ALA A 233 -13.12 9.86 -4.56
N THR A 234 -12.95 11.15 -4.38
CA THR A 234 -13.14 12.20 -5.38
C THR A 234 -11.82 12.92 -5.68
N ALA A 235 -11.82 13.74 -6.74
CA ALA A 235 -10.64 14.54 -7.09
C ALA A 235 -10.14 15.47 -5.97
N ARG A 236 -11.00 15.81 -5.00
CA ARG A 236 -10.62 16.64 -3.85
C ARG A 236 -9.63 15.95 -2.91
N MET A 237 -9.66 14.61 -2.87
CA MET A 237 -8.77 13.81 -2.02
C MET A 237 -7.35 13.68 -2.59
N SER A 238 -7.16 14.10 -3.86
CA SER A 238 -5.82 14.04 -4.49
C SER A 238 -4.84 14.98 -3.80
N GLY A 239 -3.72 14.42 -3.32
CA GLY A 239 -2.71 15.14 -2.56
C GLY A 239 -3.00 15.21 -1.05
N MET A 240 -3.98 14.48 -0.53
CA MET A 240 -4.27 14.39 0.91
C MET A 240 -3.53 13.22 1.56
N PHE A 241 -3.38 13.30 2.88
CA PHE A 241 -3.00 12.18 3.74
C PHE A 241 -4.22 11.82 4.60
N LEU A 242 -4.74 10.61 4.42
CA LEU A 242 -6.02 10.20 5.02
C LEU A 242 -5.82 9.04 6.00
N ASP A 243 -6.63 9.01 7.05
CA ASP A 243 -6.75 7.87 7.94
C ASP A 243 -7.68 6.79 7.34
N HIS A 244 -7.68 5.60 7.96
CA HIS A 244 -8.46 4.43 7.52
C HIS A 244 -9.97 4.69 7.42
N ASP A 245 -10.50 5.68 8.13
CA ASP A 245 -11.90 6.12 8.10
C ASP A 245 -12.17 7.26 7.09
N GLY A 246 -11.14 7.76 6.41
CA GLY A 246 -11.21 8.85 5.45
C GLY A 246 -11.05 10.25 6.06
N SER A 247 -10.83 10.36 7.36
CA SER A 247 -10.47 11.63 7.99
C SER A 247 -9.07 12.11 7.55
N GLU A 248 -8.86 13.41 7.50
CA GLU A 248 -7.57 13.97 7.09
C GLU A 248 -6.56 13.91 8.24
N LEU A 249 -5.38 13.41 7.94
CA LEU A 249 -4.21 13.43 8.82
C LEU A 249 -3.29 14.59 8.48
N THR A 250 -2.58 15.08 9.48
CA THR A 250 -1.49 16.04 9.28
C THR A 250 -0.24 15.35 8.75
N TRP A 251 0.48 16.07 7.86
CA TRP A 251 1.73 15.59 7.25
C TRP A 251 2.90 15.51 8.23
#